data_7678ffdbf21699a27d7202252b189a7f
#
_entry.id   7678ffdbf21699a27d7202252b189a7f
#
_cell.length_a   1.000
_cell.length_b   1.000
_cell.length_c   1.000
_cell.angle_alpha   90.00
_cell.angle_beta   90.00
_cell.angle_gamma   90.00
#
_symmetry.space_group_name_H-M   'P 1'
#
loop_
_entity.id
_entity.type
_entity.pdbx_description
1 polymer ?
#
loop_
_entity_poly.entity_id
_entity_poly.type
_entity_poly.pdbx_seq_one_letter_code
_entity_poly.pdbx_strand_id
1 'polypeptide(L)'
;MRLKDCHNFSDFRKLAKQKLPSPIFHYIDGAADDEITYARNTSAFDDVDLVPNVLRGVESVDLSTTIFGKKLDLPFYLSPTALQRLFHYDGERAVGKAAQKYNTMFGVSALATVSVEEISSMIDTPKMFQFYFHKDRGLNDSCLERAKAAKFDVMALTVDTITGGNRERDLRTGFTSPPKLTLSSLFSFATKPMWGINYLTKGKFELPHLQDFVKEGTSTNSSIGNYFSTMLDQSMNWKDAENLCSKWGGHFALKGVMSVDDAKRAVDIGCTGIMVSNHGGRQLDGSRSPFDQLAEIVDAVGDKLDVICEGGIHRGTHMLKALSLGAKACSGGRLYLYALAAGGQAGVERAIEKYKSELVRDMKLMGCKTISDLNRNNLRFR
;
A
#
# COMPACT_ATOMS: atom_id res chain seq x y z
N MET A 1 -13.76 -16.95 -14.54
CA MET A 1 -12.82 -15.98 -15.14
C MET A 1 -11.39 -16.49 -14.95
N ARG A 2 -10.51 -16.33 -15.93
CA ARG A 2 -9.08 -16.72 -15.86
C ARG A 2 -8.22 -15.46 -15.75
N LEU A 3 -6.99 -15.58 -15.29
CA LEU A 3 -6.07 -14.44 -15.17
C LEU A 3 -5.89 -13.66 -16.50
N LYS A 4 -5.81 -14.37 -17.61
CA LYS A 4 -5.69 -13.75 -18.95
C LYS A 4 -6.89 -12.86 -19.34
N ASP A 5 -8.04 -13.06 -18.70
CA ASP A 5 -9.27 -12.32 -18.96
C ASP A 5 -9.39 -11.07 -18.05
N CYS A 6 -8.39 -10.82 -17.18
CA CYS A 6 -8.34 -9.62 -16.35
C CYS A 6 -7.72 -8.46 -17.13
N HIS A 7 -8.48 -7.41 -17.37
CA HIS A 7 -8.08 -6.23 -18.12
C HIS A 7 -7.96 -4.96 -17.26
N ASN A 8 -8.52 -4.97 -16.04
CA ASN A 8 -8.58 -3.82 -15.15
C ASN A 8 -8.70 -4.26 -13.69
N PHE A 9 -8.65 -3.28 -12.78
CA PHE A 9 -8.78 -3.47 -11.33
C PHE A 9 -10.03 -4.30 -10.94
N SER A 10 -11.19 -4.01 -11.53
CA SER A 10 -12.44 -4.70 -11.22
C SER A 10 -12.41 -6.17 -11.60
N ASP A 11 -11.72 -6.53 -12.69
CA ASP A 11 -11.58 -7.93 -13.11
C ASP A 11 -10.70 -8.71 -12.14
N PHE A 12 -9.57 -8.13 -11.70
CA PHE A 12 -8.73 -8.74 -10.66
C PHE A 12 -9.50 -8.92 -9.35
N ARG A 13 -10.30 -7.92 -8.95
CA ARG A 13 -11.16 -7.99 -7.75
C ARG A 13 -12.19 -9.13 -7.87
N LYS A 14 -12.86 -9.27 -9.03
CA LYS A 14 -13.81 -10.37 -9.29
C LYS A 14 -13.12 -11.73 -9.21
N LEU A 15 -11.95 -11.87 -9.83
CA LEU A 15 -11.20 -13.14 -9.81
C LEU A 15 -10.68 -13.47 -8.41
N ALA A 16 -10.18 -12.49 -7.65
CA ALA A 16 -9.80 -12.65 -6.25
C ALA A 16 -10.98 -13.16 -5.39
N LYS A 17 -12.17 -12.59 -5.56
CA LYS A 17 -13.41 -13.03 -4.88
C LYS A 17 -13.75 -14.48 -5.21
N GLN A 18 -13.48 -14.93 -6.45
CA GLN A 18 -13.71 -16.32 -6.84
C GLN A 18 -12.72 -17.30 -6.20
N LYS A 19 -11.50 -16.85 -5.89
CA LYS A 19 -10.42 -17.70 -5.38
C LYS A 19 -10.29 -17.72 -3.87
N LEU A 20 -10.61 -16.62 -3.20
CA LEU A 20 -10.44 -16.49 -1.76
C LEU A 20 -11.70 -16.92 -0.99
N PRO A 21 -11.53 -17.49 0.22
CA PRO A 21 -12.62 -17.59 1.20
C PRO A 21 -13.18 -16.19 1.53
N SER A 22 -14.49 -16.13 1.81
CA SER A 22 -15.19 -14.87 2.06
C SER A 22 -14.53 -14.00 3.16
N PRO A 23 -14.14 -14.55 4.33
CA PRO A 23 -13.47 -13.72 5.35
C PRO A 23 -12.16 -13.10 4.85
N ILE A 24 -11.35 -13.88 4.12
CA ILE A 24 -10.07 -13.39 3.58
C ILE A 24 -10.29 -12.34 2.47
N PHE A 25 -11.30 -12.55 1.63
CA PHE A 25 -11.66 -11.55 0.62
C PHE A 25 -12.14 -10.25 1.26
N HIS A 26 -13.04 -10.31 2.24
CA HIS A 26 -13.56 -9.12 2.91
C HIS A 26 -12.51 -8.39 3.72
N TYR A 27 -11.51 -9.08 4.26
CA TYR A 27 -10.36 -8.42 4.89
C TYR A 27 -9.61 -7.48 3.93
N ILE A 28 -9.42 -7.86 2.66
CA ILE A 28 -8.83 -6.97 1.65
C ILE A 28 -9.82 -5.89 1.22
N ASP A 29 -11.06 -6.31 0.94
CA ASP A 29 -12.06 -5.53 0.23
C ASP A 29 -12.77 -4.51 1.13
N GLY A 30 -12.90 -4.81 2.43
CA GLY A 30 -13.59 -3.99 3.40
C GLY A 30 -12.85 -2.71 3.80
N ALA A 31 -13.61 -1.76 4.34
CA ALA A 31 -13.13 -0.52 4.91
C ALA A 31 -13.80 -0.27 6.28
N ALA A 32 -13.66 0.91 6.85
CA ALA A 32 -14.22 1.26 8.14
C ALA A 32 -15.68 1.72 8.03
N ASP A 33 -16.45 1.44 9.04
CA ASP A 33 -17.83 1.89 9.28
C ASP A 33 -18.72 1.77 8.04
N ASP A 34 -19.28 2.88 7.53
CA ASP A 34 -20.15 2.93 6.35
C ASP A 34 -19.40 2.94 5.01
N GLU A 35 -18.05 2.91 5.03
CA GLU A 35 -17.18 2.89 3.86
C GLU A 35 -17.31 4.13 2.95
N ILE A 36 -17.75 5.27 3.48
CA ILE A 36 -17.91 6.53 2.74
C ILE A 36 -16.55 7.01 2.23
N THR A 37 -15.52 7.01 3.10
CA THR A 37 -14.14 7.37 2.73
C THR A 37 -13.59 6.43 1.66
N TYR A 38 -13.86 5.14 1.77
CA TYR A 38 -13.43 4.16 0.77
C TYR A 38 -14.03 4.46 -0.61
N ALA A 39 -15.32 4.75 -0.66
CA ALA A 39 -16.00 5.12 -1.90
C ALA A 39 -15.44 6.44 -2.46
N ARG A 40 -15.28 7.46 -1.60
CA ARG A 40 -14.75 8.78 -1.97
C ARG A 40 -13.32 8.70 -2.47
N ASN A 41 -12.47 7.84 -1.92
CA ASN A 41 -11.09 7.67 -2.37
C ASN A 41 -10.98 7.47 -3.89
N THR A 42 -11.92 6.77 -4.50
CA THR A 42 -11.94 6.54 -5.95
C THR A 42 -12.76 7.57 -6.68
N SER A 43 -13.96 7.93 -6.19
CA SER A 43 -14.83 8.87 -6.88
C SER A 43 -14.28 10.31 -6.90
N ALA A 44 -13.35 10.66 -6.00
CA ALA A 44 -12.67 11.95 -6.03
C ALA A 44 -11.94 12.22 -7.35
N PHE A 45 -11.43 11.20 -7.99
CA PHE A 45 -10.80 11.33 -9.31
C PHE A 45 -11.81 11.69 -10.42
N ASP A 46 -13.10 11.38 -10.24
CA ASP A 46 -14.12 11.68 -11.24
C ASP A 46 -14.50 13.19 -11.29
N ASP A 47 -14.15 13.94 -10.23
CA ASP A 47 -14.38 15.38 -10.14
C ASP A 47 -13.36 16.21 -10.93
N VAL A 48 -12.39 15.56 -11.57
CA VAL A 48 -11.31 16.22 -12.32
C VAL A 48 -11.18 15.62 -13.71
N ASP A 49 -11.22 16.44 -14.73
CA ASP A 49 -11.01 16.04 -16.11
C ASP A 49 -9.54 16.21 -16.53
N LEU A 50 -9.07 15.31 -17.40
CA LEU A 50 -7.78 15.44 -18.07
C LEU A 50 -7.93 16.29 -19.34
N VAL A 51 -7.03 17.23 -19.56
CA VAL A 51 -6.99 18.09 -20.74
C VAL A 51 -5.95 17.57 -21.71
N PRO A 52 -6.34 16.98 -22.85
CA PRO A 52 -5.41 16.51 -23.87
C PRO A 52 -4.80 17.66 -24.67
N ASN A 53 -3.52 17.53 -25.03
CA ASN A 53 -2.84 18.43 -25.96
C ASN A 53 -2.46 17.65 -27.22
N VAL A 54 -2.95 18.07 -28.35
CA VAL A 54 -2.76 17.38 -29.61
C VAL A 54 -1.53 17.87 -30.39
N LEU A 55 -1.08 17.10 -31.38
CA LEU A 55 0.01 17.43 -32.31
C LEU A 55 1.37 17.67 -31.64
N ARG A 56 1.62 17.00 -30.48
CA ARG A 56 2.85 17.13 -29.70
C ARG A 56 3.97 16.17 -30.14
N GLY A 57 3.74 15.29 -31.12
CA GLY A 57 4.74 14.37 -31.63
C GLY A 57 5.29 13.41 -30.56
N VAL A 58 4.40 12.80 -29.74
CA VAL A 58 4.80 11.86 -28.68
C VAL A 58 4.91 10.46 -29.29
N GLU A 59 6.09 10.12 -29.77
CA GLU A 59 6.39 8.80 -30.30
C GLU A 59 6.63 7.76 -29.18
N SER A 60 7.41 8.16 -28.18
CA SER A 60 7.72 7.35 -27.00
C SER A 60 7.39 8.08 -25.70
N VAL A 61 7.18 7.32 -24.63
CA VAL A 61 6.90 7.85 -23.29
C VAL A 61 7.90 7.28 -22.31
N ASP A 62 8.51 8.14 -21.51
CA ASP A 62 9.32 7.78 -20.34
C ASP A 62 8.47 7.93 -19.07
N LEU A 63 8.19 6.80 -18.40
CA LEU A 63 7.44 6.72 -17.16
C LEU A 63 8.32 6.83 -15.92
N SER A 64 9.64 6.95 -16.08
CA SER A 64 10.55 6.95 -14.93
C SER A 64 10.33 8.16 -14.02
N THR A 65 10.53 7.93 -12.73
CA THR A 65 10.51 8.95 -11.67
C THR A 65 11.59 8.67 -10.66
N THR A 66 11.89 9.66 -9.81
CA THR A 66 12.82 9.49 -8.69
C THR A 66 12.08 9.83 -7.41
N ILE A 67 12.07 8.90 -6.44
CA ILE A 67 11.57 9.09 -5.09
C ILE A 67 12.60 8.60 -4.08
N PHE A 68 12.74 9.27 -2.96
CA PHE A 68 13.73 8.92 -1.92
C PHE A 68 15.13 8.68 -2.52
N GLY A 69 15.55 9.52 -3.48
CA GLY A 69 16.82 9.38 -4.18
C GLY A 69 16.95 8.12 -5.06
N LYS A 70 15.91 7.32 -5.23
CA LYS A 70 15.90 6.08 -6.02
C LYS A 70 15.14 6.26 -7.32
N LYS A 71 15.78 5.89 -8.44
CA LYS A 71 15.12 5.87 -9.75
C LYS A 71 14.22 4.67 -9.86
N LEU A 72 12.96 4.90 -10.25
CA LEU A 72 11.97 3.89 -10.60
C LEU A 72 11.60 4.01 -12.08
N ASP A 73 11.33 2.90 -12.74
CA ASP A 73 10.90 2.89 -14.14
C ASP A 73 9.38 3.17 -14.30
N LEU A 74 8.66 3.24 -13.17
CA LEU A 74 7.22 3.50 -13.12
C LEU A 74 6.90 4.56 -12.06
N PRO A 75 5.92 5.46 -12.31
CA PRO A 75 5.54 6.49 -11.36
C PRO A 75 4.59 5.98 -10.28
N PHE A 76 4.63 4.68 -10.01
CA PHE A 76 3.89 4.06 -8.93
C PHE A 76 4.65 2.86 -8.36
N TYR A 77 4.36 2.53 -7.10
CA TYR A 77 4.97 1.41 -6.41
C TYR A 77 3.95 0.60 -5.58
N LEU A 78 4.38 -0.56 -5.10
CA LEU A 78 3.55 -1.51 -4.38
C LEU A 78 3.61 -1.17 -2.89
N SER A 79 2.51 -0.61 -2.36
CA SER A 79 2.40 -0.17 -0.96
C SER A 79 2.61 -1.31 0.02
N PRO A 80 3.13 -1.01 1.23
CA PRO A 80 3.21 -1.99 2.29
C PRO A 80 1.82 -2.48 2.69
N THR A 81 1.63 -3.79 2.69
CA THR A 81 0.40 -4.45 3.13
C THR A 81 0.71 -5.68 3.97
N ALA A 82 -0.14 -5.92 4.96
CA ALA A 82 -0.01 -7.05 5.88
C ALA A 82 -0.47 -8.37 5.27
N LEU A 83 0.06 -9.50 5.81
CA LEU A 83 -0.54 -10.84 5.70
C LEU A 83 -0.67 -11.38 4.28
N GLN A 84 0.23 -11.05 3.38
CA GLN A 84 0.06 -11.35 1.95
C GLN A 84 -0.05 -12.86 1.66
N ARG A 85 0.52 -13.75 2.50
CA ARG A 85 0.39 -15.20 2.34
C ARG A 85 -1.01 -15.74 2.64
N LEU A 86 -1.90 -14.95 3.25
CA LEU A 86 -3.33 -15.29 3.29
C LEU A 86 -4.00 -15.20 1.92
N PHE A 87 -3.48 -14.34 1.04
CA PHE A 87 -4.08 -14.10 -0.28
C PHE A 87 -3.49 -15.03 -1.35
N HIS A 88 -2.20 -15.34 -1.22
CA HIS A 88 -1.51 -16.31 -2.06
C HIS A 88 -0.32 -16.89 -1.28
N TYR A 89 -0.06 -18.17 -1.41
CA TYR A 89 0.98 -18.86 -0.62
C TYR A 89 2.38 -18.28 -0.77
N ASP A 90 2.72 -17.65 -1.90
CA ASP A 90 3.99 -16.96 -2.10
C ASP A 90 4.03 -15.56 -1.46
N GLY A 91 2.87 -14.92 -1.24
CA GLY A 91 2.74 -13.63 -0.57
C GLY A 91 3.74 -12.59 -1.06
N GLU A 92 4.50 -12.02 -0.13
CA GLU A 92 5.49 -10.97 -0.36
C GLU A 92 6.60 -11.39 -1.33
N ARG A 93 6.91 -12.69 -1.43
CA ARG A 93 7.89 -13.22 -2.40
C ARG A 93 7.45 -12.96 -3.84
N ALA A 94 6.19 -13.22 -4.12
CA ALA A 94 5.59 -12.99 -5.44
C ALA A 94 5.57 -11.51 -5.81
N VAL A 95 5.22 -10.67 -4.83
CA VAL A 95 5.12 -9.21 -5.02
C VAL A 95 6.50 -8.59 -5.19
N GLY A 96 7.48 -8.97 -4.37
CA GLY A 96 8.86 -8.49 -4.49
C GLY A 96 9.48 -8.81 -5.84
N LYS A 97 9.34 -10.06 -6.33
CA LYS A 97 9.83 -10.46 -7.66
C LYS A 97 9.16 -9.66 -8.79
N ALA A 98 7.86 -9.40 -8.68
CA ALA A 98 7.17 -8.55 -9.65
C ALA A 98 7.67 -7.11 -9.59
N ALA A 99 7.88 -6.54 -8.40
CA ALA A 99 8.45 -5.21 -8.24
C ALA A 99 9.84 -5.11 -8.89
N GLN A 100 10.72 -6.08 -8.64
CA GLN A 100 12.05 -6.13 -9.25
C GLN A 100 11.99 -6.18 -10.78
N LYS A 101 11.12 -7.02 -11.35
CA LYS A 101 10.98 -7.14 -12.81
C LYS A 101 10.66 -5.81 -13.50
N TYR A 102 9.92 -4.94 -12.83
CA TYR A 102 9.52 -3.64 -13.37
C TYR A 102 10.30 -2.47 -12.76
N ASN A 103 11.37 -2.75 -12.04
CA ASN A 103 12.21 -1.76 -11.35
C ASN A 103 11.36 -0.69 -10.64
N THR A 104 10.40 -1.15 -9.83
CA THR A 104 9.62 -0.28 -8.96
C THR A 104 9.84 -0.63 -7.49
N MET A 105 9.52 0.30 -6.57
CA MET A 105 9.73 0.08 -5.14
C MET A 105 8.72 -0.93 -4.58
N PHE A 106 9.18 -1.77 -3.65
CA PHE A 106 8.34 -2.66 -2.86
C PHE A 106 8.29 -2.22 -1.39
N GLY A 107 7.09 -1.90 -0.92
CA GLY A 107 6.83 -1.64 0.49
C GLY A 107 6.54 -2.94 1.25
N VAL A 108 7.36 -3.26 2.24
CA VAL A 108 7.21 -4.41 3.13
C VAL A 108 6.64 -3.95 4.47
N SER A 109 5.57 -4.58 4.93
CA SER A 109 4.94 -4.23 6.21
C SER A 109 5.61 -4.93 7.39
N ALA A 110 5.60 -4.33 8.56
CA ALA A 110 5.94 -5.01 9.82
C ALA A 110 5.06 -6.23 10.11
N LEU A 111 3.86 -6.29 9.52
CA LEU A 111 2.96 -7.45 9.56
C LEU A 111 3.09 -8.32 8.30
N ALA A 112 4.20 -8.25 7.60
CA ALA A 112 4.49 -9.15 6.48
C ALA A 112 4.70 -10.58 6.98
N THR A 113 4.39 -11.53 6.11
CA THR A 113 4.53 -12.98 6.37
C THR A 113 5.83 -13.57 5.84
N VAL A 114 6.70 -12.71 5.32
CA VAL A 114 8.07 -13.01 4.89
C VAL A 114 9.00 -11.98 5.51
N SER A 115 10.15 -12.40 6.01
CA SER A 115 11.07 -11.52 6.72
C SER A 115 11.76 -10.51 5.80
N VAL A 116 12.21 -9.39 6.37
CA VAL A 116 12.98 -8.37 5.63
C VAL A 116 14.29 -8.93 5.09
N GLU A 117 14.92 -9.86 5.82
CA GLU A 117 16.15 -10.54 5.43
C GLU A 117 15.92 -11.41 4.19
N GLU A 118 14.85 -12.21 4.19
CA GLU A 118 14.50 -13.04 3.04
C GLU A 118 14.17 -12.17 1.81
N ILE A 119 13.34 -11.15 1.98
CA ILE A 119 13.02 -10.23 0.87
C ILE A 119 14.30 -9.59 0.32
N SER A 120 15.18 -9.11 1.19
CA SER A 120 16.42 -8.46 0.75
C SER A 120 17.37 -9.41 0.03
N SER A 121 17.38 -10.69 0.41
CA SER A 121 18.18 -11.71 -0.31
C SER A 121 17.63 -12.05 -1.70
N MET A 122 16.35 -11.77 -1.95
CA MET A 122 15.65 -12.16 -3.17
C MET A 122 15.58 -11.07 -4.22
N ILE A 123 15.62 -9.80 -3.83
CA ILE A 123 15.39 -8.65 -4.73
C ILE A 123 16.36 -7.51 -4.47
N ASP A 124 16.77 -6.83 -5.55
CA ASP A 124 17.66 -5.65 -5.52
C ASP A 124 16.93 -4.35 -5.86
N THR A 125 15.63 -4.40 -6.21
CA THR A 125 14.84 -3.19 -6.46
C THR A 125 14.70 -2.36 -5.18
N PRO A 126 14.46 -1.04 -5.25
CA PRO A 126 14.26 -0.21 -4.07
C PRO A 126 13.21 -0.77 -3.11
N LYS A 127 13.52 -0.74 -1.82
CA LYS A 127 12.72 -1.34 -0.75
C LYS A 127 12.39 -0.33 0.33
N MET A 128 11.12 -0.29 0.74
CA MET A 128 10.62 0.47 1.87
C MET A 128 10.17 -0.49 2.96
N PHE A 129 10.58 -0.29 4.21
CA PHE A 129 10.02 -1.01 5.35
C PHE A 129 9.04 -0.12 6.09
N GLN A 130 7.79 -0.55 6.21
CA GLN A 130 6.75 0.14 6.96
C GLN A 130 6.58 -0.53 8.31
N PHE A 131 6.55 0.26 9.37
CA PHE A 131 6.28 -0.24 10.70
C PHE A 131 5.28 0.64 11.46
N TYR A 132 4.77 0.08 12.57
CA TYR A 132 3.94 0.76 13.55
C TYR A 132 4.75 1.04 14.81
N PHE A 133 4.37 2.07 15.54
CA PHE A 133 5.04 2.40 16.79
C PHE A 133 4.49 1.55 17.95
N HIS A 134 5.34 0.72 18.54
CA HIS A 134 4.95 -0.22 19.58
C HIS A 134 5.25 0.32 20.98
N LYS A 135 4.48 -0.14 21.99
CA LYS A 135 4.76 0.11 23.42
C LYS A 135 6.12 -0.47 23.80
N ASP A 136 6.46 -1.63 23.29
CA ASP A 136 7.78 -2.23 23.45
C ASP A 136 8.80 -1.52 22.54
N ARG A 137 9.67 -0.74 23.17
CA ARG A 137 10.72 0.01 22.45
C ARG A 137 11.80 -0.91 21.89
N GLY A 138 12.04 -2.07 22.52
CA GLY A 138 12.94 -3.09 21.99
C GLY A 138 12.47 -3.64 20.65
N LEU A 139 11.14 -3.82 20.48
CA LEU A 139 10.57 -4.22 19.19
C LEU A 139 10.77 -3.12 18.14
N ASN A 140 10.59 -1.84 18.50
CA ASN A 140 10.84 -0.73 17.56
C ASN A 140 12.31 -0.71 17.13
N ASP A 141 13.23 -0.83 18.06
CA ASP A 141 14.67 -0.85 17.77
C ASP A 141 15.07 -2.06 16.95
N SER A 142 14.55 -3.25 17.27
CA SER A 142 14.75 -4.47 16.46
C SER A 142 14.27 -4.31 15.01
N CYS A 143 13.08 -3.74 14.80
CA CYS A 143 12.57 -3.46 13.46
C CYS A 143 13.50 -2.53 12.66
N LEU A 144 14.00 -1.46 13.29
CA LEU A 144 14.94 -0.54 12.65
C LEU A 144 16.25 -1.23 12.28
N GLU A 145 16.88 -1.93 13.21
CA GLU A 145 18.18 -2.57 13.01
C GLU A 145 18.09 -3.69 11.96
N ARG A 146 17.03 -4.50 11.97
CA ARG A 146 16.81 -5.53 10.97
C ARG A 146 16.62 -4.94 9.57
N ALA A 147 15.83 -3.87 9.45
CA ALA A 147 15.62 -3.20 8.16
C ALA A 147 16.91 -2.55 7.64
N LYS A 148 17.76 -1.95 8.52
CA LYS A 148 19.08 -1.44 8.16
C LYS A 148 20.01 -2.55 7.70
N ALA A 149 20.14 -3.62 8.47
CA ALA A 149 20.98 -4.77 8.15
C ALA A 149 20.56 -5.42 6.81
N ALA A 150 19.26 -5.47 6.54
CA ALA A 150 18.68 -5.93 5.29
C ALA A 150 18.74 -4.88 4.16
N LYS A 151 19.41 -3.74 4.36
CA LYS A 151 19.63 -2.68 3.36
C LYS A 151 18.33 -2.17 2.72
N PHE A 152 17.32 -1.92 3.54
CA PHE A 152 16.13 -1.20 3.10
C PHE A 152 16.48 0.27 2.86
N ASP A 153 15.94 0.85 1.80
CA ASP A 153 16.27 2.21 1.36
C ASP A 153 15.48 3.27 2.11
N VAL A 154 14.24 2.93 2.53
CA VAL A 154 13.30 3.86 3.16
C VAL A 154 12.66 3.19 4.38
N MET A 155 12.55 3.93 5.47
CA MET A 155 11.69 3.60 6.60
C MET A 155 10.40 4.42 6.54
N ALA A 156 9.24 3.78 6.66
CA ALA A 156 7.95 4.45 6.71
C ALA A 156 7.24 4.18 8.04
N LEU A 157 7.07 5.22 8.85
CA LEU A 157 6.26 5.15 10.08
C LEU A 157 4.79 5.40 9.74
N THR A 158 3.92 4.44 10.08
CA THR A 158 2.47 4.60 9.94
C THR A 158 1.92 5.36 11.13
N VAL A 159 1.28 6.51 10.87
CA VAL A 159 0.82 7.45 11.89
C VAL A 159 -0.70 7.56 12.00
N ASP A 160 -1.44 6.97 11.06
CA ASP A 160 -2.91 6.95 11.01
C ASP A 160 -3.54 5.76 11.75
N THR A 161 -2.73 4.90 12.40
CA THR A 161 -3.17 3.64 13.00
C THR A 161 -2.69 3.53 14.46
N ILE A 162 -3.07 4.48 15.28
CA ILE A 162 -2.86 4.41 16.75
C ILE A 162 -3.88 3.47 17.41
N THR A 163 -4.99 3.21 16.73
CA THR A 163 -6.01 2.21 17.07
C THR A 163 -6.55 1.58 15.79
N GLY A 164 -7.22 0.45 15.89
CA GLY A 164 -7.84 -0.19 14.74
C GLY A 164 -9.15 0.49 14.33
N GLY A 165 -9.35 0.76 13.04
CA GLY A 165 -10.64 1.20 12.53
C GLY A 165 -11.70 0.09 12.64
N ASN A 166 -12.98 0.48 12.75
CA ASN A 166 -14.11 -0.42 12.88
C ASN A 166 -14.46 -1.08 11.54
N ARG A 167 -13.90 -2.26 11.28
CA ARG A 167 -14.11 -2.99 10.01
C ARG A 167 -15.26 -3.98 10.16
N GLU A 168 -16.47 -3.50 9.97
CA GLU A 168 -17.68 -4.31 10.18
C GLU A 168 -17.75 -5.57 9.33
N ARG A 169 -17.18 -5.57 8.11
CA ARG A 169 -17.14 -6.78 7.28
C ARG A 169 -16.29 -7.87 7.92
N ASP A 170 -15.21 -7.53 8.62
CA ASP A 170 -14.39 -8.48 9.35
C ASP A 170 -15.19 -9.07 10.53
N LEU A 171 -15.94 -8.22 11.25
CA LEU A 171 -16.82 -8.65 12.34
C LEU A 171 -17.94 -9.58 11.83
N ARG A 172 -18.61 -9.20 10.74
CA ARG A 172 -19.72 -9.99 10.15
C ARG A 172 -19.26 -11.34 9.61
N THR A 173 -18.02 -11.45 9.13
CA THR A 173 -17.46 -12.73 8.65
C THR A 173 -16.73 -13.51 9.74
N GLY A 174 -16.59 -12.95 10.94
CA GLY A 174 -15.87 -13.57 12.06
C GLY A 174 -14.36 -13.62 11.85
N PHE A 175 -13.80 -12.83 10.93
CA PHE A 175 -12.37 -12.61 10.79
C PHE A 175 -11.88 -11.65 11.87
N THR A 176 -12.09 -12.07 13.11
CA THR A 176 -11.77 -11.33 14.34
C THR A 176 -10.57 -11.96 15.03
N SER A 177 -10.17 -11.40 16.16
CA SER A 177 -9.13 -11.97 17.00
C SER A 177 -9.66 -12.17 18.45
N PRO A 178 -9.79 -13.41 18.94
CA PRO A 178 -9.65 -14.66 18.17
C PRO A 178 -10.70 -14.81 17.08
N PRO A 179 -10.45 -15.61 16.04
CA PRO A 179 -11.42 -15.83 14.96
C PRO A 179 -12.71 -16.46 15.47
N LYS A 180 -13.86 -15.86 15.11
CA LYS A 180 -15.20 -16.37 15.44
C LYS A 180 -15.97 -16.61 14.14
N LEU A 181 -15.50 -17.59 13.35
CA LEU A 181 -16.04 -17.84 12.03
C LEU A 181 -17.50 -18.26 12.09
N THR A 182 -18.34 -17.64 11.27
CA THR A 182 -19.74 -18.01 11.09
C THR A 182 -19.86 -19.30 10.27
N LEU A 183 -21.03 -19.97 10.34
CA LEU A 183 -21.29 -21.15 9.49
C LEU A 183 -21.11 -20.83 8.00
N SER A 184 -21.55 -19.66 7.56
CA SER A 184 -21.35 -19.18 6.18
C SER A 184 -19.86 -19.04 5.84
N SER A 185 -19.06 -18.53 6.77
CA SER A 185 -17.61 -18.42 6.60
C SER A 185 -16.94 -19.78 6.51
N LEU A 186 -17.31 -20.72 7.37
CA LEU A 186 -16.81 -22.10 7.33
C LEU A 186 -17.16 -22.77 5.99
N PHE A 187 -18.40 -22.62 5.52
CA PHE A 187 -18.80 -23.11 4.20
C PHE A 187 -17.98 -22.47 3.08
N SER A 188 -17.71 -21.18 3.19
CA SER A 188 -16.87 -20.48 2.21
C SER A 188 -15.44 -21.04 2.16
N PHE A 189 -14.85 -21.42 3.29
CA PHE A 189 -13.54 -22.10 3.31
C PHE A 189 -13.63 -23.48 2.63
N ALA A 190 -14.68 -24.25 2.91
CA ALA A 190 -14.89 -25.57 2.31
C ALA A 190 -15.02 -25.50 0.76
N THR A 191 -15.58 -24.41 0.23
CA THR A 191 -15.71 -24.21 -1.21
C THR A 191 -14.43 -23.73 -1.91
N LYS A 192 -13.35 -23.50 -1.17
CA LYS A 192 -12.05 -23.05 -1.68
C LYS A 192 -10.91 -24.03 -1.32
N PRO A 193 -11.01 -25.31 -1.73
CA PRO A 193 -10.07 -26.34 -1.28
C PRO A 193 -8.62 -26.05 -1.66
N MET A 194 -8.37 -25.47 -2.83
CA MET A 194 -7.00 -25.10 -3.27
C MET A 194 -6.38 -24.04 -2.37
N TRP A 195 -7.15 -23.08 -1.87
CA TRP A 195 -6.67 -22.13 -0.88
C TRP A 195 -6.27 -22.84 0.41
N GLY A 196 -7.13 -23.73 0.92
CA GLY A 196 -6.86 -24.50 2.14
C GLY A 196 -5.63 -25.41 2.01
N ILE A 197 -5.51 -26.15 0.91
CA ILE A 197 -4.35 -27.02 0.62
C ILE A 197 -3.07 -26.20 0.60
N ASN A 198 -3.04 -25.08 -0.12
CA ASN A 198 -1.87 -24.20 -0.20
C ASN A 198 -1.51 -23.64 1.18
N TYR A 199 -2.50 -23.19 1.97
CA TYR A 199 -2.27 -22.67 3.32
C TYR A 199 -1.63 -23.71 4.24
N LEU A 200 -2.06 -24.95 4.16
CA LEU A 200 -1.56 -26.04 5.01
C LEU A 200 -0.21 -26.62 4.54
N THR A 201 0.07 -26.62 3.22
CA THR A 201 1.22 -27.37 2.66
C THR A 201 2.39 -26.49 2.23
N LYS A 202 2.19 -25.17 2.02
CA LYS A 202 3.22 -24.27 1.48
C LYS A 202 4.02 -23.50 2.55
N GLY A 203 4.22 -24.13 3.70
CA GLY A 203 4.98 -23.61 4.82
C GLY A 203 4.13 -22.85 5.85
N LYS A 204 4.67 -22.70 7.05
CA LYS A 204 3.96 -22.04 8.15
C LYS A 204 3.62 -20.59 7.82
N PHE A 205 2.43 -20.18 8.26
CA PHE A 205 2.04 -18.79 8.30
C PHE A 205 2.60 -18.16 9.59
N GLU A 206 3.52 -17.23 9.45
CA GLU A 206 4.22 -16.59 10.57
C GLU A 206 4.30 -15.08 10.34
N LEU A 207 4.53 -14.34 11.43
CA LEU A 207 4.82 -12.90 11.42
C LEU A 207 6.26 -12.70 11.92
N PRO A 208 7.25 -12.85 11.05
CA PRO A 208 8.66 -12.98 11.45
C PRO A 208 9.25 -11.74 12.11
N HIS A 209 8.60 -10.58 11.97
CA HIS A 209 9.04 -9.34 12.63
C HIS A 209 8.56 -9.22 14.08
N LEU A 210 7.59 -10.06 14.50
CA LEU A 210 6.98 -10.04 15.84
C LEU A 210 7.31 -11.26 16.69
N GLN A 211 7.97 -12.29 16.14
CA GLN A 211 8.13 -13.59 16.79
C GLN A 211 8.81 -13.52 18.16
N ASP A 212 9.86 -12.71 18.29
CA ASP A 212 10.65 -12.59 19.50
C ASP A 212 9.95 -11.81 20.62
N PHE A 213 8.84 -11.13 20.31
CA PHE A 213 8.11 -10.21 21.20
C PHE A 213 6.69 -10.68 21.50
N VAL A 214 6.23 -11.75 20.88
CA VAL A 214 4.94 -12.39 21.16
C VAL A 214 5.20 -13.55 22.13
N LYS A 215 4.59 -13.50 23.31
CA LYS A 215 4.76 -14.56 24.34
C LYS A 215 4.48 -15.94 23.75
N GLU A 216 5.35 -16.92 24.03
CA GLU A 216 5.13 -18.33 23.71
C GLU A 216 3.74 -18.79 24.16
N GLY A 217 3.00 -19.44 23.26
CA GLY A 217 1.61 -19.89 23.51
C GLY A 217 0.50 -18.99 23.00
N THR A 218 0.81 -17.76 22.55
CA THR A 218 -0.14 -16.92 21.82
C THR A 218 -0.12 -17.35 20.36
N SER A 219 -1.15 -18.06 19.90
CA SER A 219 -1.23 -18.42 18.48
C SER A 219 -1.22 -17.15 17.65
N THR A 220 -0.38 -17.11 16.63
CA THR A 220 -0.27 -15.97 15.68
C THR A 220 -1.63 -15.62 15.06
N ASN A 221 -2.55 -16.56 15.01
CA ASN A 221 -3.92 -16.36 14.53
C ASN A 221 -4.82 -15.61 15.54
N SER A 222 -4.49 -15.58 16.85
CA SER A 222 -5.26 -14.85 17.85
C SER A 222 -4.86 -13.38 17.98
N SER A 223 -3.81 -12.92 17.25
CA SER A 223 -3.13 -11.70 17.65
C SER A 223 -3.36 -10.45 16.79
N ILE A 224 -3.96 -10.53 15.59
CA ILE A 224 -4.04 -9.34 14.72
C ILE A 224 -4.99 -8.27 15.28
N GLY A 225 -6.18 -8.63 15.75
CA GLY A 225 -7.09 -7.69 16.42
C GLY A 225 -6.54 -7.21 17.76
N ASN A 226 -5.92 -8.12 18.54
CA ASN A 226 -5.25 -7.76 19.78
C ASN A 226 -3.97 -6.95 19.53
N TYR A 227 -3.28 -7.14 18.42
CA TYR A 227 -2.10 -6.39 18.06
C TYR A 227 -2.34 -4.88 18.10
N PHE A 228 -3.37 -4.41 17.40
CA PHE A 228 -3.69 -2.98 17.34
C PHE A 228 -4.09 -2.38 18.69
N SER A 229 -4.76 -3.15 19.55
CA SER A 229 -5.21 -2.65 20.87
C SER A 229 -4.15 -2.80 21.96
N THR A 230 -3.28 -3.81 21.88
CA THR A 230 -2.37 -4.17 22.98
C THR A 230 -0.92 -3.79 22.71
N MET A 231 -0.44 -3.91 21.49
CA MET A 231 0.98 -3.70 21.16
C MET A 231 1.30 -2.28 20.70
N LEU A 232 0.35 -1.58 20.04
CA LEU A 232 0.60 -0.23 19.56
C LEU A 232 0.56 0.78 20.69
N ASP A 233 1.44 1.76 20.60
CA ASP A 233 1.48 2.88 21.54
C ASP A 233 0.56 4.00 21.06
N GLN A 234 -0.58 4.12 21.72
CA GLN A 234 -1.58 5.14 21.40
C GLN A 234 -1.13 6.56 21.83
N SER A 235 -0.07 6.66 22.66
CA SER A 235 0.50 7.93 23.08
C SER A 235 1.58 8.47 22.15
N MET A 236 1.86 7.76 21.03
CA MET A 236 2.84 8.19 20.02
C MET A 236 2.62 9.65 19.62
N ASN A 237 3.69 10.41 19.59
CA ASN A 237 3.68 11.84 19.33
C ASN A 237 4.83 12.25 18.39
N TRP A 238 4.90 13.53 18.04
CA TRP A 238 5.92 14.07 17.13
C TRP A 238 7.36 13.85 17.61
N LYS A 239 7.60 13.87 18.94
CA LYS A 239 8.93 13.61 19.48
C LYS A 239 9.38 12.18 19.28
N ASP A 240 8.44 11.24 19.34
CA ASP A 240 8.72 9.83 19.01
C ASP A 240 9.08 9.67 17.53
N ALA A 241 8.33 10.33 16.64
CA ALA A 241 8.60 10.31 15.18
C ALA A 241 9.97 10.95 14.86
N GLU A 242 10.30 12.07 15.46
CA GLU A 242 11.61 12.74 15.33
C GLU A 242 12.76 11.83 15.79
N ASN A 243 12.61 11.19 16.96
CA ASN A 243 13.60 10.25 17.48
C ASN A 243 13.82 9.06 16.54
N LEU A 244 12.75 8.50 15.97
CA LEU A 244 12.83 7.40 15.02
C LEU A 244 13.49 7.84 13.69
N CYS A 245 13.13 9.02 13.18
CA CYS A 245 13.76 9.61 12.01
C CYS A 245 15.27 9.76 12.20
N SER A 246 15.68 10.33 13.32
CA SER A 246 17.10 10.50 13.71
C SER A 246 17.81 9.15 13.87
N LYS A 247 17.19 8.18 14.53
CA LYS A 247 17.75 6.82 14.69
C LYS A 247 17.91 6.10 13.34
N TRP A 248 16.96 6.24 12.44
CA TRP A 248 17.07 5.66 11.11
C TRP A 248 18.23 6.25 10.32
N GLY A 249 18.37 7.57 10.29
CA GLY A 249 19.49 8.29 9.69
C GLY A 249 19.56 8.20 8.15
N GLY A 250 18.49 7.76 7.50
CA GLY A 250 18.35 7.64 6.05
C GLY A 250 17.02 8.25 5.57
N HIS A 251 16.52 7.82 4.41
CA HIS A 251 15.21 8.27 3.93
C HIS A 251 14.09 7.77 4.87
N PHE A 252 13.36 8.72 5.46
CA PHE A 252 12.29 8.46 6.39
C PHE A 252 10.98 9.12 5.92
N ALA A 253 9.90 8.37 5.95
CA ALA A 253 8.59 8.84 5.53
C ALA A 253 7.54 8.67 6.63
N LEU A 254 6.56 9.58 6.70
CA LEU A 254 5.34 9.37 7.46
C LEU A 254 4.23 8.89 6.52
N LYS A 255 3.57 7.79 6.89
CA LYS A 255 2.44 7.23 6.14
C LYS A 255 1.14 7.50 6.87
N GLY A 256 0.18 8.15 6.17
CA GLY A 256 -1.12 8.50 6.75
C GLY A 256 -1.27 9.99 7.07
N VAL A 257 -0.49 10.83 6.40
CA VAL A 257 -0.56 12.30 6.57
C VAL A 257 -1.67 12.87 5.70
N MET A 258 -2.64 13.54 6.34
CA MET A 258 -3.85 14.07 5.68
C MET A 258 -4.10 15.56 5.99
N SER A 259 -3.18 16.26 6.64
CA SER A 259 -3.26 17.69 6.90
C SER A 259 -2.00 18.43 6.45
N VAL A 260 -2.17 19.70 6.08
CA VAL A 260 -1.06 20.58 5.70
C VAL A 260 -0.14 20.84 6.90
N ASP A 261 -0.71 20.98 8.09
CA ASP A 261 0.07 21.25 9.30
C ASP A 261 0.96 20.07 9.67
N ASP A 262 0.44 18.83 9.57
CA ASP A 262 1.24 17.64 9.78
C ASP A 262 2.30 17.44 8.71
N ALA A 263 2.01 17.79 7.46
CA ALA A 263 2.98 17.76 6.37
C ALA A 263 4.16 18.74 6.63
N LYS A 264 3.87 19.95 7.12
CA LYS A 264 4.92 20.92 7.54
C LYS A 264 5.76 20.39 8.70
N ARG A 265 5.11 19.81 9.72
CA ARG A 265 5.82 19.19 10.85
C ARG A 265 6.70 18.02 10.42
N ALA A 266 6.28 17.25 9.40
CA ALA A 266 7.11 16.19 8.83
C ALA A 266 8.42 16.76 8.24
N VAL A 267 8.40 17.94 7.61
CA VAL A 267 9.61 18.66 7.19
C VAL A 267 10.48 19.00 8.40
N ASP A 268 9.87 19.57 9.44
CA ASP A 268 10.60 20.09 10.63
C ASP A 268 11.35 18.98 11.38
N ILE A 269 10.81 17.75 11.41
CA ILE A 269 11.47 16.60 12.05
C ILE A 269 12.46 15.85 11.15
N GLY A 270 12.70 16.34 9.91
CA GLY A 270 13.69 15.80 8.97
C GLY A 270 13.19 14.62 8.12
N CYS A 271 11.88 14.43 7.95
CA CYS A 271 11.37 13.48 6.97
C CYS A 271 11.83 13.85 5.55
N THR A 272 12.01 12.86 4.69
CA THR A 272 12.34 13.04 3.29
C THR A 272 11.15 12.80 2.36
N GLY A 273 10.04 12.32 2.90
CA GLY A 273 8.79 12.17 2.17
C GLY A 273 7.60 11.87 3.05
N ILE A 274 6.43 11.96 2.47
CA ILE A 274 5.15 11.64 3.11
C ILE A 274 4.25 10.87 2.15
N MET A 275 3.45 9.97 2.71
CA MET A 275 2.38 9.30 1.99
C MET A 275 1.06 9.94 2.40
N VAL A 276 0.45 10.71 1.48
CA VAL A 276 -0.90 11.26 1.64
C VAL A 276 -1.86 10.09 1.49
N SER A 277 -2.37 9.62 2.62
CA SER A 277 -3.10 8.34 2.73
C SER A 277 -4.05 8.38 3.91
N ASN A 278 -5.23 7.79 3.75
CA ASN A 278 -6.19 7.50 4.81
C ASN A 278 -6.33 5.98 5.02
N HIS A 279 -5.23 5.24 4.78
CA HIS A 279 -5.18 3.77 4.91
C HIS A 279 -6.19 3.04 4.01
N GLY A 280 -6.54 3.64 2.87
CA GLY A 280 -7.53 3.09 1.95
C GLY A 280 -8.96 3.08 2.51
N GLY A 281 -9.31 4.04 3.38
CA GLY A 281 -10.60 4.14 4.05
C GLY A 281 -10.81 3.11 5.16
N ARG A 282 -9.75 2.55 5.74
CA ARG A 282 -9.84 1.46 6.73
C ARG A 282 -9.69 1.93 8.18
N GLN A 283 -9.50 3.23 8.40
CA GLN A 283 -9.29 3.85 9.70
C GLN A 283 -10.42 4.81 10.04
N LEU A 284 -10.27 6.10 9.89
CA LEU A 284 -11.30 7.10 10.13
C LEU A 284 -12.23 7.18 8.93
N ASP A 285 -13.47 6.72 9.04
CA ASP A 285 -14.50 6.98 8.03
C ASP A 285 -15.02 8.41 8.11
N GLY A 286 -15.49 8.97 7.01
CA GLY A 286 -15.79 10.40 6.88
C GLY A 286 -14.54 11.28 6.68
N SER A 287 -13.33 10.70 6.60
CA SER A 287 -12.11 11.41 6.27
C SER A 287 -12.09 11.82 4.80
N ARG A 288 -11.40 12.92 4.51
CA ARG A 288 -11.16 13.39 3.13
C ARG A 288 -10.38 12.36 2.33
N SER A 289 -10.58 12.29 1.01
CA SER A 289 -9.76 11.39 0.18
C SER A 289 -8.33 11.93 0.03
N PRO A 290 -7.33 11.05 -0.15
CA PRO A 290 -5.96 11.49 -0.40
C PRO A 290 -5.83 12.36 -1.64
N PHE A 291 -6.60 12.09 -2.70
CA PHE A 291 -6.58 12.89 -3.91
C PHE A 291 -7.16 14.30 -3.70
N ASP A 292 -8.25 14.43 -2.94
CA ASP A 292 -8.83 15.73 -2.59
C ASP A 292 -7.89 16.59 -1.73
N GLN A 293 -7.04 15.93 -0.90
CA GLN A 293 -6.10 16.62 -0.01
C GLN A 293 -4.75 16.93 -0.67
N LEU A 294 -4.43 16.25 -1.77
CA LEU A 294 -3.10 16.22 -2.37
C LEU A 294 -2.59 17.62 -2.76
N ALA A 295 -3.41 18.42 -3.44
CA ALA A 295 -2.98 19.71 -3.96
C ALA A 295 -2.50 20.66 -2.85
N GLU A 296 -3.26 20.75 -1.74
CA GLU A 296 -2.91 21.62 -0.60
C GLU A 296 -1.59 21.19 0.06
N ILE A 297 -1.37 19.88 0.18
CA ILE A 297 -0.12 19.35 0.75
C ILE A 297 1.06 19.58 -0.20
N VAL A 298 0.89 19.34 -1.50
CA VAL A 298 1.95 19.60 -2.49
C VAL A 298 2.34 21.07 -2.51
N ASP A 299 1.36 22.00 -2.44
CA ASP A 299 1.63 23.44 -2.40
C ASP A 299 2.42 23.86 -1.15
N ALA A 300 2.21 23.17 -0.05
CA ALA A 300 2.86 23.50 1.22
C ALA A 300 4.27 22.93 1.36
N VAL A 301 4.54 21.72 0.82
CA VAL A 301 5.79 20.98 1.12
C VAL A 301 6.38 20.21 -0.08
N GLY A 302 5.78 20.28 -1.26
CA GLY A 302 6.21 19.48 -2.42
C GLY A 302 7.59 19.84 -2.99
N ASP A 303 8.15 20.97 -2.61
CA ASP A 303 9.52 21.40 -2.88
C ASP A 303 10.55 20.85 -1.85
N LYS A 304 10.08 20.34 -0.70
CA LYS A 304 10.91 19.88 0.44
C LYS A 304 10.83 18.38 0.67
N LEU A 305 9.70 17.77 0.34
CA LEU A 305 9.40 16.36 0.56
C LEU A 305 8.98 15.66 -0.73
N ASP A 306 9.29 14.37 -0.83
CA ASP A 306 8.63 13.51 -1.80
C ASP A 306 7.18 13.23 -1.34
N VAL A 307 6.20 13.82 -2.04
CA VAL A 307 4.78 13.63 -1.73
C VAL A 307 4.22 12.49 -2.57
N ILE A 308 3.75 11.45 -1.91
CA ILE A 308 3.19 10.24 -2.54
C ILE A 308 1.67 10.24 -2.37
N CYS A 309 0.91 10.07 -3.45
CA CYS A 309 -0.55 9.87 -3.39
C CYS A 309 -0.87 8.40 -3.20
N GLU A 310 -1.55 8.04 -2.09
CA GLU A 310 -1.94 6.66 -1.80
C GLU A 310 -3.42 6.54 -1.45
N GLY A 311 -4.18 5.83 -2.27
CA GLY A 311 -5.60 5.49 -2.03
C GLY A 311 -6.48 5.72 -3.25
N GLY A 312 -7.48 4.84 -3.45
CA GLY A 312 -8.49 4.96 -4.50
C GLY A 312 -8.00 4.78 -5.94
N ILE A 313 -6.73 4.43 -6.15
CA ILE A 313 -6.13 4.33 -7.48
C ILE A 313 -6.53 3.00 -8.13
N HIS A 314 -7.32 3.08 -9.21
CA HIS A 314 -7.84 1.93 -9.96
C HIS A 314 -7.47 1.99 -11.45
N ARG A 315 -6.91 3.11 -11.94
CA ARG A 315 -6.61 3.36 -13.35
C ARG A 315 -5.31 4.16 -13.52
N GLY A 316 -4.69 4.04 -14.69
CA GLY A 316 -3.59 4.93 -15.09
C GLY A 316 -4.00 6.40 -15.09
N THR A 317 -5.22 6.73 -15.52
CA THR A 317 -5.75 8.11 -15.47
C THR A 317 -5.81 8.69 -14.06
N HIS A 318 -6.07 7.89 -13.02
CA HIS A 318 -6.01 8.35 -11.63
C HIS A 318 -4.58 8.73 -11.23
N MET A 319 -3.59 7.92 -11.65
CA MET A 319 -2.18 8.23 -11.44
C MET A 319 -1.78 9.52 -12.17
N LEU A 320 -2.17 9.69 -13.44
CA LEU A 320 -1.90 10.91 -14.20
C LEU A 320 -2.48 12.17 -13.54
N LYS A 321 -3.70 12.09 -12.99
CA LYS A 321 -4.30 13.19 -12.24
C LYS A 321 -3.50 13.53 -10.98
N ALA A 322 -3.10 12.53 -10.19
CA ALA A 322 -2.28 12.77 -8.99
C ALA A 322 -0.89 13.33 -9.33
N LEU A 323 -0.22 12.79 -10.36
CA LEU A 323 1.07 13.28 -10.84
C LEU A 323 0.95 14.72 -11.37
N SER A 324 -0.12 15.05 -12.09
CA SER A 324 -0.39 16.41 -12.59
C SER A 324 -0.65 17.41 -11.45
N LEU A 325 -1.10 16.98 -10.28
CA LEU A 325 -1.18 17.80 -9.07
C LEU A 325 0.17 18.00 -8.38
N GLY A 326 1.20 17.25 -8.76
CA GLY A 326 2.55 17.36 -8.24
C GLY A 326 2.99 16.23 -7.31
N ALA A 327 2.22 15.13 -7.21
CA ALA A 327 2.74 13.93 -6.57
C ALA A 327 3.98 13.42 -7.30
N LYS A 328 5.02 13.00 -6.56
CA LYS A 328 6.23 12.41 -7.14
C LYS A 328 6.01 10.99 -7.64
N ALA A 329 5.11 10.27 -6.95
CA ALA A 329 4.66 8.94 -7.35
C ALA A 329 3.29 8.64 -6.73
N CYS A 330 2.70 7.53 -7.17
CA CYS A 330 1.52 6.95 -6.58
C CYS A 330 1.85 5.62 -5.90
N SER A 331 0.99 5.18 -4.96
CA SER A 331 1.08 3.85 -4.40
C SER A 331 -0.29 3.27 -4.07
N GLY A 332 -0.38 1.98 -3.84
CA GLY A 332 -1.64 1.37 -3.45
C GLY A 332 -1.52 -0.10 -3.07
N GLY A 333 -2.24 -0.52 -2.04
CA GLY A 333 -2.31 -1.90 -1.59
C GLY A 333 -3.26 -2.73 -2.45
N ARG A 334 -4.54 -2.36 -2.49
CA ARG A 334 -5.55 -3.07 -3.30
C ARG A 334 -5.21 -3.07 -4.80
N LEU A 335 -4.38 -2.10 -5.25
CA LEU A 335 -3.85 -2.01 -6.61
C LEU A 335 -3.28 -3.35 -7.11
N TYR A 336 -2.60 -4.08 -6.22
CA TYR A 336 -1.95 -5.34 -6.56
C TYR A 336 -2.45 -6.55 -5.74
N LEU A 337 -3.06 -6.36 -4.55
CA LEU A 337 -3.48 -7.48 -3.70
C LEU A 337 -4.53 -8.38 -4.35
N TYR A 338 -5.47 -7.80 -5.09
CA TYR A 338 -6.42 -8.63 -5.87
C TYR A 338 -5.72 -9.43 -6.96
N ALA A 339 -4.70 -8.85 -7.59
CA ALA A 339 -3.93 -9.53 -8.60
C ALA A 339 -3.04 -10.62 -8.01
N LEU A 340 -2.45 -10.40 -6.84
CA LEU A 340 -1.75 -11.42 -6.07
C LEU A 340 -2.67 -12.62 -5.76
N ALA A 341 -3.87 -12.36 -5.23
CA ALA A 341 -4.87 -13.39 -4.96
C ALA A 341 -5.33 -14.09 -6.24
N ALA A 342 -5.43 -13.37 -7.34
CA ALA A 342 -5.85 -13.88 -8.64
C ALA A 342 -4.81 -14.81 -9.29
N GLY A 343 -3.50 -14.62 -9.05
CA GLY A 343 -2.51 -15.38 -9.80
C GLY A 343 -1.06 -15.30 -9.30
N GLY A 344 -0.83 -14.97 -8.01
CA GLY A 344 0.51 -14.87 -7.47
C GLY A 344 1.36 -13.85 -8.23
N GLN A 345 2.63 -14.17 -8.45
CA GLN A 345 3.57 -13.29 -9.18
C GLN A 345 3.04 -12.92 -10.56
N ALA A 346 2.57 -13.88 -11.36
CA ALA A 346 2.03 -13.61 -12.70
C ALA A 346 0.79 -12.69 -12.66
N GLY A 347 0.01 -12.76 -11.58
CA GLY A 347 -1.11 -11.84 -11.34
C GLY A 347 -0.63 -10.41 -11.12
N VAL A 348 0.33 -10.21 -10.23
CA VAL A 348 0.90 -8.89 -9.93
C VAL A 348 1.59 -8.28 -11.16
N GLU A 349 2.40 -9.08 -11.87
CA GLU A 349 3.05 -8.65 -13.11
C GLU A 349 2.02 -8.18 -14.15
N ARG A 350 0.94 -8.95 -14.31
CA ARG A 350 -0.13 -8.58 -15.24
C ARG A 350 -0.83 -7.28 -14.85
N ALA A 351 -1.05 -7.04 -13.55
CA ALA A 351 -1.63 -5.78 -13.09
C ALA A 351 -0.70 -4.60 -13.38
N ILE A 352 0.59 -4.72 -13.06
CA ILE A 352 1.60 -3.69 -13.35
C ILE A 352 1.63 -3.39 -14.85
N GLU A 353 1.65 -4.43 -15.71
CA GLU A 353 1.66 -4.26 -17.16
C GLU A 353 0.40 -3.54 -17.67
N LYS A 354 -0.77 -3.79 -17.07
CA LYS A 354 -2.00 -3.07 -17.43
C LYS A 354 -1.91 -1.59 -17.07
N TYR A 355 -1.45 -1.25 -15.86
CA TYR A 355 -1.27 0.15 -15.46
C TYR A 355 -0.21 0.85 -16.31
N LYS A 356 0.90 0.18 -16.61
CA LYS A 356 1.94 0.69 -17.50
C LYS A 356 1.37 0.99 -18.90
N SER A 357 0.59 0.05 -19.45
CA SER A 357 -0.05 0.22 -20.77
C SER A 357 -1.05 1.38 -20.77
N GLU A 358 -1.85 1.53 -19.72
CA GLU A 358 -2.76 2.67 -19.55
C GLU A 358 -1.98 3.99 -19.50
N LEU A 359 -0.94 4.09 -18.66
CA LEU A 359 -0.11 5.28 -18.54
C LEU A 359 0.53 5.69 -19.87
N VAL A 360 1.17 4.75 -20.58
CA VAL A 360 1.81 5.04 -21.87
C VAL A 360 0.78 5.53 -22.90
N ARG A 361 -0.36 4.86 -23.02
CA ARG A 361 -1.43 5.26 -23.94
C ARG A 361 -1.96 6.65 -23.61
N ASP A 362 -2.28 6.88 -22.33
CA ASP A 362 -2.97 8.08 -21.90
C ASP A 362 -2.03 9.31 -21.92
N MET A 363 -0.75 9.14 -21.59
CA MET A 363 0.25 10.19 -21.77
C MET A 363 0.43 10.57 -23.26
N LYS A 364 0.43 9.60 -24.18
CA LYS A 364 0.44 9.90 -25.61
C LYS A 364 -0.78 10.72 -26.01
N LEU A 365 -1.97 10.37 -25.53
CA LEU A 365 -3.22 11.10 -25.79
C LEU A 365 -3.21 12.51 -25.16
N MET A 366 -2.52 12.67 -24.03
CA MET A 366 -2.33 13.98 -23.37
C MET A 366 -1.23 14.83 -24.01
N GLY A 367 -0.41 14.28 -24.90
CA GLY A 367 0.71 14.97 -25.50
C GLY A 367 1.91 15.15 -24.55
N CYS A 368 2.08 14.26 -23.57
CA CYS A 368 3.17 14.25 -22.58
C CYS A 368 4.17 13.12 -22.89
N LYS A 369 5.48 13.45 -22.95
CA LYS A 369 6.56 12.48 -23.19
C LYS A 369 7.13 11.89 -21.92
N THR A 370 7.16 12.68 -20.85
CA THR A 370 7.77 12.34 -19.57
C THR A 370 6.82 12.68 -18.42
N ILE A 371 7.07 12.13 -17.23
CA ILE A 371 6.29 12.47 -16.03
C ILE A 371 6.42 13.96 -15.70
N SER A 372 7.57 14.60 -16.00
CA SER A 372 7.78 16.04 -15.76
C SER A 372 6.97 16.95 -16.68
N ASP A 373 6.41 16.45 -17.77
CA ASP A 373 5.49 17.22 -18.62
C ASP A 373 4.09 17.36 -18.00
N LEU A 374 3.77 16.50 -17.04
CA LEU A 374 2.49 16.53 -16.32
C LEU A 374 2.47 17.71 -15.35
N ASN A 375 1.44 18.53 -15.43
CA ASN A 375 1.24 19.69 -14.56
C ASN A 375 -0.24 20.04 -14.45
N ARG A 376 -0.59 21.01 -13.61
CA ARG A 376 -1.98 21.41 -13.35
C ARG A 376 -2.75 21.94 -14.57
N ASN A 377 -2.06 22.38 -15.62
CA ASN A 377 -2.73 22.77 -16.87
C ASN A 377 -3.35 21.57 -17.60
N ASN A 378 -2.92 20.35 -17.26
CA ASN A 378 -3.53 19.11 -17.75
C ASN A 378 -4.84 18.75 -17.03
N LEU A 379 -5.28 19.58 -16.07
CA LEU A 379 -6.44 19.28 -15.23
C LEU A 379 -7.52 20.37 -15.35
N ARG A 380 -8.77 19.95 -15.25
CA ARG A 380 -9.93 20.85 -15.02
C ARG A 380 -10.79 20.24 -13.93
N PHE A 381 -11.02 20.98 -12.87
CA PHE A 381 -11.95 20.63 -11.81
C PHE A 381 -13.37 20.95 -12.27
N ARG A 382 -14.29 20.03 -12.03
CA ARG A 382 -15.72 20.19 -12.35
C ARG A 382 -16.45 21.06 -11.35
#